data_f3fc7833ea02f74576e83e1ba680d3a5
#
_entry.id   f3fc7833ea02f74576e83e1ba680d3a5
#
_cell.length_a   1.000
_cell.length_b   1.000
_cell.length_c   1.000
_cell.angle_alpha   90.00
_cell.angle_beta   90.00
_cell.angle_gamma   90.00
#
_symmetry.space_group_name_H-M   'P 1'
#
loop_
_entity.id
_entity.type
_entity.pdbx_description
1 polymer ?
#
loop_
_entity_poly.entity_id
_entity_poly.type
_entity_poly.pdbx_seq_one_letter_code
_entity_poly.pdbx_strand_id
1 'polypeptide(L)'
;MWNGKKKAVTFSYDDGVEQDRRLIALFNKYGMKATFNQNSGIQTRADTFTQGNIVIHRMNQKDMRELYKGHEIASHTLTHANLKGLDEETVYNEISTDIRNLEAFYEQKIAGFVFPFGTYDESAFRILKECGIQYARTPKDTHGFALQSDLLRFKPSFHHADADIMSCLLYTSDAA
;
A
#
# COMPACT_ATOMS: atom_id res chain seq x y z
N MET A 1 16.45 -15.56 -6.45
CA MET A 1 15.63 -14.66 -5.63
C MET A 1 16.49 -13.44 -5.29
N TRP A 2 15.98 -12.23 -5.34
CA TRP A 2 16.62 -10.92 -5.01
C TRP A 2 18.02 -10.67 -5.62
N ASN A 3 18.24 -11.12 -6.86
CA ASN A 3 19.54 -10.93 -7.58
C ASN A 3 20.76 -11.36 -6.76
N GLY A 4 20.67 -12.48 -6.05
CA GLY A 4 21.74 -13.03 -5.23
C GLY A 4 21.95 -12.34 -3.87
N LYS A 5 21.10 -11.38 -3.52
CA LYS A 5 21.14 -10.77 -2.19
C LYS A 5 20.45 -11.66 -1.15
N LYS A 6 20.99 -11.68 0.06
CA LYS A 6 20.43 -12.47 1.17
C LYS A 6 19.21 -11.82 1.80
N LYS A 7 19.10 -10.50 1.75
CA LYS A 7 18.01 -9.71 2.33
C LYS A 7 17.44 -8.75 1.28
N ALA A 8 16.14 -8.52 1.37
CA ALA A 8 15.45 -7.46 0.63
C ALA A 8 14.55 -6.68 1.60
N VAL A 9 14.45 -5.38 1.39
CA VAL A 9 13.53 -4.51 2.14
C VAL A 9 12.60 -3.87 1.12
N THR A 10 11.31 -3.91 1.40
CA THR A 10 10.28 -3.21 0.65
C THR A 10 9.53 -2.27 1.59
N PHE A 11 9.03 -1.18 1.05
CA PHE A 11 8.29 -0.17 1.80
C PHE A 11 6.91 -0.01 1.18
N SER A 12 5.88 0.13 2.03
CA SER A 12 4.50 0.32 1.59
C SER A 12 3.84 1.40 2.44
N TYR A 13 3.34 2.45 1.78
CA TYR A 13 2.72 3.63 2.41
C TYR A 13 1.36 3.89 1.79
N ASP A 14 0.44 4.41 2.60
CA ASP A 14 -0.97 4.52 2.28
C ASP A 14 -1.41 5.97 2.08
N ASP A 15 -2.59 6.13 1.47
CA ASP A 15 -3.38 7.35 1.43
C ASP A 15 -3.01 8.44 0.41
N GLY A 16 -1.81 8.43 -0.17
CA GLY A 16 -1.42 9.47 -1.12
C GLY A 16 -1.42 10.88 -0.53
N VAL A 17 -0.63 11.08 0.52
CA VAL A 17 -0.63 12.29 1.34
C VAL A 17 0.50 13.26 0.99
N GLU A 18 0.36 14.54 1.36
CA GLU A 18 1.38 15.57 1.10
C GLU A 18 2.76 15.25 1.69
N GLN A 19 2.81 14.46 2.77
CA GLN A 19 4.06 13.99 3.39
C GLN A 19 4.88 13.08 2.48
N ASP A 20 4.26 12.42 1.50
CA ASP A 20 4.95 11.55 0.54
C ASP A 20 5.98 12.31 -0.29
N ARG A 21 5.81 13.62 -0.50
CA ARG A 21 6.80 14.44 -1.20
C ARG A 21 8.18 14.36 -0.56
N ARG A 22 8.24 14.44 0.78
CA ARG A 22 9.50 14.33 1.52
C ARG A 22 10.02 12.90 1.52
N LEU A 23 9.12 11.93 1.67
CA LEU A 23 9.47 10.51 1.71
C LEU A 23 10.05 10.05 0.38
N ILE A 24 9.41 10.39 -0.73
CA ILE A 24 9.86 10.08 -2.10
C ILE A 24 11.22 10.74 -2.39
N ALA A 25 11.40 11.99 -1.96
CA ALA A 25 12.70 12.65 -2.14
C ALA A 25 13.83 11.88 -1.43
N LEU A 26 13.56 11.32 -0.24
CA LEU A 26 14.52 10.47 0.47
C LEU A 26 14.76 9.14 -0.26
N PHE A 27 13.72 8.45 -0.70
CA PHE A 27 13.86 7.21 -1.47
C PHE A 27 14.67 7.43 -2.75
N ASN A 28 14.36 8.47 -3.50
CA ASN A 28 15.07 8.80 -4.73
C ASN A 28 16.54 9.15 -4.46
N LYS A 29 16.84 9.90 -3.38
CA LYS A 29 18.20 10.23 -2.97
C LYS A 29 19.05 8.98 -2.70
N TYR A 30 18.46 7.94 -2.14
CA TYR A 30 19.17 6.70 -1.78
C TYR A 30 18.95 5.56 -2.78
N GLY A 31 18.32 5.81 -3.92
CA GLY A 31 18.05 4.80 -4.96
C GLY A 31 17.08 3.69 -4.49
N MET A 32 16.26 3.98 -3.49
CA MET A 32 15.28 3.03 -2.95
C MET A 32 13.93 3.18 -3.67
N LYS A 33 13.14 2.12 -3.62
CA LYS A 33 11.78 2.08 -4.16
C LYS A 33 10.77 1.73 -3.06
N ALA A 34 9.53 2.15 -3.28
CA ALA A 34 8.41 1.85 -2.39
C ALA A 34 7.14 1.61 -3.20
N THR A 35 6.16 1.00 -2.57
CA THR A 35 4.78 0.93 -3.05
C THR A 35 3.96 2.01 -2.35
N PHE A 36 3.20 2.78 -3.12
CA PHE A 36 2.26 3.78 -2.62
C PHE A 36 0.83 3.36 -2.93
N ASN A 37 0.06 3.13 -1.88
CA ASN A 37 -1.30 2.63 -1.96
C ASN A 37 -2.27 3.82 -1.97
N GLN A 38 -3.05 3.96 -3.03
CA GLN A 38 -3.80 5.17 -3.30
C GLN A 38 -5.31 4.93 -3.39
N ASN A 39 -6.06 5.98 -3.10
CA ASN A 39 -7.52 6.03 -3.19
C ASN A 39 -7.91 7.00 -4.30
N SER A 40 -8.34 6.51 -5.45
CA SER A 40 -8.57 7.38 -6.62
C SER A 40 -9.79 8.29 -6.51
N GLY A 41 -10.70 8.01 -5.60
CA GLY A 41 -11.92 8.80 -5.39
C GLY A 41 -11.76 10.00 -4.46
N ILE A 42 -10.64 10.09 -3.73
CA ILE A 42 -10.39 11.13 -2.72
C ILE A 42 -8.99 11.77 -2.86
N GLN A 43 -8.64 12.15 -4.08
CA GLN A 43 -7.33 12.72 -4.42
C GLN A 43 -7.38 14.23 -4.58
N THR A 44 -7.83 14.92 -3.54
CA THR A 44 -7.77 16.38 -3.48
C THR A 44 -7.19 16.85 -2.14
N ARG A 45 -6.57 18.02 -2.14
CA ARG A 45 -6.03 18.59 -0.88
C ARG A 45 -7.13 18.95 0.13
N ALA A 46 -8.38 19.04 -0.31
CA ALA A 46 -9.54 19.25 0.57
C ALA A 46 -9.89 17.96 1.34
N ASP A 47 -9.54 16.79 0.80
CA ASP A 47 -9.73 15.52 1.47
C ASP A 47 -8.68 15.39 2.58
N THR A 48 -9.13 15.40 3.82
CA THR A 48 -8.28 15.39 5.01
C THR A 48 -8.73 14.33 6.01
N PHE A 49 -7.80 13.89 6.82
CA PHE A 49 -8.09 13.10 8.01
C PHE A 49 -7.15 13.52 9.15
N THR A 50 -7.43 13.07 10.36
CA THR A 50 -6.62 13.43 11.52
C THR A 50 -5.88 12.21 12.05
N GLN A 51 -4.58 12.37 12.28
CA GLN A 51 -3.75 11.37 12.95
C GLN A 51 -3.13 11.99 14.21
N GLY A 52 -3.59 11.54 15.36
CA GLY A 52 -3.29 12.23 16.62
C GLY A 52 -3.81 13.68 16.59
N ASN A 53 -2.92 14.65 16.77
CA ASN A 53 -3.25 16.10 16.72
C ASN A 53 -2.89 16.75 15.38
N ILE A 54 -2.57 15.97 14.35
CA ILE A 54 -2.11 16.49 13.06
C ILE A 54 -3.19 16.26 12.02
N VAL A 55 -3.55 17.34 11.29
CA VAL A 55 -4.39 17.22 10.10
C VAL A 55 -3.52 16.79 8.93
N ILE A 56 -3.88 15.68 8.32
CA ILE A 56 -3.21 15.12 7.15
C ILE A 56 -4.01 15.52 5.90
N HIS A 57 -3.34 16.11 4.93
CA HIS A 57 -3.92 16.46 3.64
C HIS A 57 -3.56 15.42 2.59
N ARG A 58 -4.55 14.94 1.84
CA ARG A 58 -4.31 14.14 0.65
C ARG A 58 -3.72 15.01 -0.47
N MET A 59 -3.04 14.39 -1.38
CA MET A 59 -2.41 15.09 -2.51
C MET A 59 -3.42 15.31 -3.63
N ASN A 60 -3.29 16.43 -4.34
CA ASN A 60 -4.05 16.63 -5.56
C ASN A 60 -3.60 15.64 -6.66
N GLN A 61 -4.54 15.01 -7.33
CA GLN A 61 -4.27 14.04 -8.39
C GLN A 61 -3.27 14.56 -9.43
N LYS A 62 -3.41 15.83 -9.87
CA LYS A 62 -2.54 16.44 -10.88
C LYS A 62 -1.05 16.40 -10.53
N ASP A 63 -0.70 16.36 -9.24
CA ASP A 63 0.68 16.38 -8.76
C ASP A 63 1.26 14.95 -8.62
N MET A 64 0.40 13.93 -8.63
CA MET A 64 0.77 12.57 -8.23
C MET A 64 1.57 11.84 -9.30
N ARG A 65 1.19 11.96 -10.59
CA ARG A 65 1.79 11.15 -11.66
C ARG A 65 3.30 11.33 -11.75
N GLU A 66 3.78 12.57 -11.74
CA GLU A 66 5.22 12.84 -11.82
C GLU A 66 5.92 12.54 -10.50
N LEU A 67 5.28 12.84 -9.35
CA LEU A 67 5.87 12.60 -8.05
C LEU A 67 6.18 11.12 -7.80
N TYR A 68 5.21 10.23 -8.08
CA TYR A 68 5.35 8.80 -7.81
C TYR A 68 6.09 8.02 -8.90
N LYS A 69 6.56 8.72 -9.94
CA LYS A 69 7.26 8.10 -11.05
C LYS A 69 8.44 7.24 -10.62
N GLY A 70 8.44 5.99 -11.06
CA GLY A 70 9.46 5.01 -10.72
C GLY A 70 9.27 4.29 -9.38
N HIS A 71 8.16 4.56 -8.69
CA HIS A 71 7.66 3.78 -7.57
C HIS A 71 6.48 2.91 -8.02
N GLU A 72 6.13 1.91 -7.24
CA GLU A 72 4.95 1.09 -7.48
C GLU A 72 3.70 1.81 -6.95
N ILE A 73 2.61 1.72 -7.70
CA ILE A 73 1.28 2.14 -7.26
C ILE A 73 0.42 0.91 -7.02
N ALA A 74 -0.27 0.90 -5.89
CA ALA A 74 -1.26 -0.11 -5.54
C ALA A 74 -2.59 0.54 -5.15
N SER A 75 -3.66 -0.24 -5.19
CA SER A 75 -5.00 0.22 -4.84
C SER A 75 -5.23 0.16 -3.33
N HIS A 76 -6.01 1.14 -2.83
CA HIS A 76 -6.41 1.24 -1.43
C HIS A 76 -7.91 1.54 -1.29
N THR A 77 -8.73 0.98 -2.18
CA THR A 77 -10.14 1.28 -2.41
C THR A 77 -10.41 2.69 -2.94
N LEU A 78 -11.58 2.87 -3.56
CA LEU A 78 -11.96 4.13 -4.18
C LEU A 78 -12.03 5.28 -3.16
N THR A 79 -12.71 5.05 -2.03
CA THR A 79 -13.02 6.08 -1.03
C THR A 79 -12.44 5.81 0.36
N HIS A 80 -11.44 4.91 0.46
CA HIS A 80 -10.90 4.44 1.73
C HIS A 80 -11.98 3.75 2.60
N ALA A 81 -12.84 2.94 1.97
CA ALA A 81 -13.97 2.30 2.62
C ALA A 81 -13.54 1.18 3.59
N ASN A 82 -14.23 1.07 4.71
CA ASN A 82 -14.16 -0.12 5.56
C ASN A 82 -14.94 -1.24 4.88
N LEU A 83 -14.25 -2.23 4.30
CA LEU A 83 -14.88 -3.27 3.49
C LEU A 83 -15.65 -4.32 4.29
N LYS A 84 -15.42 -4.41 5.59
CA LYS A 84 -16.08 -5.41 6.43
C LYS A 84 -17.56 -5.10 6.62
N GLY A 85 -18.41 -6.09 6.32
CA GLY A 85 -19.86 -5.99 6.49
C GLY A 85 -20.58 -5.23 5.38
N LEU A 86 -19.88 -4.82 4.32
CA LEU A 86 -20.50 -4.28 3.10
C LEU A 86 -21.02 -5.42 2.21
N ASP A 87 -22.04 -5.10 1.41
CA ASP A 87 -22.49 -6.02 0.38
C ASP A 87 -21.45 -6.20 -0.74
N GLU A 88 -21.50 -7.31 -1.43
CA GLU A 88 -20.51 -7.65 -2.46
C GLU A 88 -20.45 -6.65 -3.61
N GLU A 89 -21.56 -6.07 -4.00
CA GLU A 89 -21.62 -5.07 -5.08
C GLU A 89 -20.84 -3.82 -4.68
N THR A 90 -21.06 -3.34 -3.47
CA THR A 90 -20.33 -2.20 -2.90
C THR A 90 -18.82 -2.51 -2.81
N VAL A 91 -18.43 -3.68 -2.28
CA VAL A 91 -17.03 -4.11 -2.22
C VAL A 91 -16.42 -4.19 -3.61
N TYR A 92 -17.12 -4.78 -4.58
CA TYR A 92 -16.66 -4.85 -5.97
C TYR A 92 -16.46 -3.45 -6.56
N ASN A 93 -17.38 -2.53 -6.35
CA ASN A 93 -17.29 -1.17 -6.86
C ASN A 93 -16.12 -0.40 -6.25
N GLU A 94 -15.91 -0.48 -4.94
CA GLU A 94 -14.79 0.14 -4.24
C GLU A 94 -13.42 -0.35 -4.77
N ILE A 95 -13.30 -1.64 -5.04
CA ILE A 95 -12.05 -2.25 -5.51
C ILE A 95 -11.87 -2.02 -7.02
N SER A 96 -12.86 -2.43 -7.84
CA SER A 96 -12.70 -2.45 -9.29
C SER A 96 -12.62 -1.06 -9.90
N THR A 97 -13.37 -0.09 -9.35
CA THR A 97 -13.35 1.28 -9.84
C THR A 97 -12.04 1.97 -9.50
N ASP A 98 -11.53 1.77 -8.29
CA ASP A 98 -10.23 2.30 -7.89
C ASP A 98 -9.11 1.79 -8.80
N ILE A 99 -9.04 0.47 -9.00
CA ILE A 99 -8.04 -0.15 -9.89
C ILE A 99 -8.12 0.46 -11.30
N ARG A 100 -9.31 0.53 -11.92
CA ARG A 100 -9.48 1.10 -13.25
C ARG A 100 -9.04 2.55 -13.33
N ASN A 101 -9.39 3.36 -12.33
CA ASN A 101 -9.01 4.76 -12.29
C ASN A 101 -7.49 4.92 -12.17
N LEU A 102 -6.84 4.16 -11.30
CA LEU A 102 -5.39 4.18 -11.12
C LEU A 102 -4.66 3.67 -12.37
N GLU A 103 -5.13 2.56 -12.98
CA GLU A 103 -4.56 2.05 -14.25
C GLU A 103 -4.66 3.09 -15.37
N ALA A 104 -5.80 3.75 -15.52
CA ALA A 104 -6.01 4.80 -16.52
C ALA A 104 -5.13 6.03 -16.24
N PHE A 105 -5.03 6.45 -14.97
CA PHE A 105 -4.26 7.62 -14.60
C PHE A 105 -2.74 7.40 -14.72
N TYR A 106 -2.22 6.26 -14.24
CA TYR A 106 -0.79 5.97 -14.27
C TYR A 106 -0.32 5.25 -15.55
N GLU A 107 -1.24 4.82 -16.41
CA GLU A 107 -0.96 4.05 -17.63
C GLU A 107 -0.15 2.78 -17.37
N GLN A 108 -0.43 2.12 -16.24
CA GLN A 108 0.23 0.88 -15.83
C GLN A 108 -0.77 -0.07 -15.15
N LYS A 109 -0.43 -1.37 -15.13
CA LYS A 109 -1.21 -2.35 -14.40
C LYS A 109 -1.04 -2.18 -12.88
N ILE A 110 -2.17 -2.30 -12.17
CA ILE A 110 -2.20 -2.33 -10.71
C ILE A 110 -2.22 -3.79 -10.25
N ALA A 111 -1.15 -4.22 -9.60
CA ALA A 111 -0.98 -5.60 -9.14
C ALA A 111 -1.17 -5.76 -7.62
N GLY A 112 -1.04 -4.68 -6.88
CA GLY A 112 -1.10 -4.66 -5.41
C GLY A 112 -2.36 -4.03 -4.87
N PHE A 113 -2.74 -4.45 -3.67
CA PHE A 113 -3.87 -3.92 -2.91
C PHE A 113 -3.55 -3.81 -1.42
N VAL A 114 -4.14 -2.85 -0.74
CA VAL A 114 -4.08 -2.74 0.73
C VAL A 114 -5.48 -2.52 1.28
N PHE A 115 -5.82 -3.24 2.33
CA PHE A 115 -7.12 -3.11 2.99
C PHE A 115 -7.15 -1.89 3.90
N PRO A 116 -8.06 -0.89 3.66
CA PRO A 116 -8.29 0.20 4.60
C PRO A 116 -8.67 -0.34 5.99
N PHE A 117 -8.13 0.26 7.03
CA PHE A 117 -8.32 -0.18 8.42
C PHE A 117 -7.94 -1.65 8.69
N GLY A 118 -7.45 -2.36 7.68
CA GLY A 118 -7.17 -3.80 7.74
C GLY A 118 -8.39 -4.68 7.89
N THR A 119 -9.55 -4.19 7.49
CA THR A 119 -10.83 -4.88 7.65
C THR A 119 -11.31 -5.43 6.31
N TYR A 120 -11.82 -6.65 6.33
CA TYR A 120 -12.32 -7.35 5.15
C TYR A 120 -13.22 -8.52 5.54
N ASP A 121 -14.02 -8.98 4.60
CA ASP A 121 -14.67 -10.28 4.61
C ASP A 121 -14.06 -11.17 3.53
N GLU A 122 -14.29 -12.48 3.60
CA GLU A 122 -13.68 -13.46 2.67
C GLU A 122 -14.04 -13.21 1.20
N SER A 123 -15.19 -12.62 0.92
CA SER A 123 -15.60 -12.21 -0.43
C SER A 123 -14.62 -11.24 -1.09
N ALA A 124 -13.97 -10.37 -0.33
CA ALA A 124 -13.00 -9.42 -0.86
C ALA A 124 -11.82 -10.09 -1.57
N PHE A 125 -11.35 -11.26 -1.09
CA PHE A 125 -10.24 -11.97 -1.75
C PHE A 125 -10.64 -12.55 -3.11
N ARG A 126 -11.89 -12.99 -3.26
CA ARG A 126 -12.41 -13.43 -4.56
C ARG A 126 -12.45 -12.25 -5.53
N ILE A 127 -12.99 -11.13 -5.08
CA ILE A 127 -13.09 -9.89 -5.89
C ILE A 127 -11.70 -9.40 -6.30
N LEU A 128 -10.72 -9.40 -5.40
CA LEU A 128 -9.34 -9.03 -5.73
C LEU A 128 -8.76 -9.91 -6.84
N LYS A 129 -8.99 -11.23 -6.79
CA LYS A 129 -8.54 -12.15 -7.85
C LYS A 129 -9.23 -11.86 -9.18
N GLU A 130 -10.53 -11.63 -9.17
CA GLU A 130 -11.31 -11.27 -10.35
C GLU A 130 -10.81 -9.96 -10.98
N CYS A 131 -10.38 -9.00 -10.16
CA CYS A 131 -9.77 -7.74 -10.60
C CYS A 131 -8.29 -7.88 -11.00
N GLY A 132 -7.69 -9.07 -10.92
CA GLY A 132 -6.32 -9.32 -11.34
C GLY A 132 -5.23 -8.93 -10.33
N ILE A 133 -5.59 -8.68 -9.08
CA ILE A 133 -4.65 -8.36 -8.00
C ILE A 133 -3.83 -9.60 -7.66
N GLN A 134 -2.51 -9.41 -7.55
CA GLN A 134 -1.54 -10.48 -7.31
C GLN A 134 -1.15 -10.58 -5.83
N TYR A 135 -1.17 -9.47 -5.09
CA TYR A 135 -0.91 -9.46 -3.66
C TYR A 135 -1.76 -8.41 -2.93
N ALA A 136 -2.08 -8.68 -1.68
CA ALA A 136 -2.80 -7.72 -0.83
C ALA A 136 -2.20 -7.68 0.57
N ARG A 137 -1.84 -6.49 1.04
CA ARG A 137 -1.26 -6.27 2.37
C ARG A 137 -2.35 -6.11 3.41
N THR A 138 -2.21 -6.86 4.49
CA THR A 138 -2.99 -6.69 5.72
C THR A 138 -2.19 -5.85 6.73
N PRO A 139 -2.82 -5.27 7.78
CA PRO A 139 -2.11 -4.39 8.72
C PRO A 139 -1.32 -5.14 9.79
N LYS A 140 -1.66 -6.42 10.02
CA LYS A 140 -1.06 -7.19 11.12
C LYS A 140 0.37 -7.59 10.74
N ASP A 141 1.36 -6.99 11.38
CA ASP A 141 2.75 -7.37 11.24
C ASP A 141 3.08 -8.74 11.87
N THR A 142 4.19 -9.30 11.46
CA THR A 142 4.63 -10.61 11.91
C THR A 142 5.81 -10.55 12.86
N HIS A 143 6.51 -9.42 12.95
CA HIS A 143 7.83 -9.29 13.58
C HIS A 143 8.81 -10.39 13.15
N GLY A 144 8.71 -10.81 11.88
CA GLY A 144 9.48 -11.93 11.33
C GLY A 144 9.77 -11.77 9.83
N PHE A 145 10.60 -12.70 9.32
CA PHE A 145 11.09 -12.67 7.93
C PHE A 145 10.73 -13.93 7.14
N ALA A 146 9.86 -14.79 7.67
CA ALA A 146 9.42 -15.99 6.97
C ALA A 146 8.73 -15.62 5.64
N LEU A 147 9.06 -16.36 4.58
CA LEU A 147 8.38 -16.21 3.31
C LEU A 147 6.92 -16.67 3.43
N GLN A 148 6.02 -15.86 2.90
CA GLN A 148 4.59 -16.11 2.95
C GLN A 148 4.12 -16.65 1.59
N SER A 149 3.29 -17.70 1.63
CA SER A 149 2.73 -18.32 0.42
C SER A 149 1.41 -17.72 -0.02
N ASP A 150 0.61 -17.18 0.92
CA ASP A 150 -0.65 -16.50 0.61
C ASP A 150 -0.40 -15.00 0.43
N LEU A 151 -0.13 -14.62 -0.81
CA LEU A 151 0.17 -13.22 -1.13
C LEU A 151 -1.06 -12.30 -1.03
N LEU A 152 -2.28 -12.81 -1.10
CA LEU A 152 -3.48 -11.99 -0.90
C LEU A 152 -3.77 -11.70 0.58
N ARG A 153 -3.09 -12.40 1.49
CA ARG A 153 -3.10 -12.14 2.94
C ARG A 153 -1.70 -11.81 3.46
N PHE A 154 -0.94 -11.11 2.61
CA PHE A 154 0.43 -10.75 2.95
C PHE A 154 0.49 -9.87 4.20
N LYS A 155 1.31 -10.27 5.17
CA LYS A 155 1.52 -9.56 6.43
C LYS A 155 2.86 -8.85 6.38
N PRO A 156 2.94 -7.55 6.70
CA PRO A 156 4.22 -6.86 6.78
C PRO A 156 5.09 -7.46 7.88
N SER A 157 6.41 -7.29 7.77
CA SER A 157 7.33 -7.70 8.83
C SER A 157 7.24 -6.75 10.02
N PHE A 158 7.22 -5.44 9.77
CA PHE A 158 7.24 -4.40 10.77
C PHE A 158 6.47 -3.16 10.33
N HIS A 159 5.98 -2.40 11.29
CA HIS A 159 5.56 -1.02 11.08
C HIS A 159 6.77 -0.08 11.24
N HIS A 160 6.82 0.99 10.44
CA HIS A 160 7.98 1.91 10.45
C HIS A 160 8.20 2.62 11.80
N ALA A 161 7.21 2.67 12.67
CA ALA A 161 7.30 3.24 14.00
C ALA A 161 7.75 2.25 15.08
N ASP A 162 7.99 0.98 14.72
CA ASP A 162 8.46 -0.02 15.67
C ASP A 162 9.88 0.31 16.14
N ALA A 163 10.07 0.37 17.46
CA ALA A 163 11.34 0.76 18.06
C ALA A 163 12.50 -0.19 17.66
N ASP A 164 12.17 -1.45 17.40
CA ASP A 164 13.15 -2.50 17.14
C ASP A 164 13.48 -2.69 15.66
N ILE A 165 12.84 -1.93 14.75
CA ILE A 165 12.97 -2.15 13.29
C ILE A 165 14.44 -2.12 12.84
N MET A 166 15.25 -1.19 13.35
CA MET A 166 16.65 -1.08 12.94
C MET A 166 17.49 -2.24 13.46
N SER A 167 17.27 -2.68 14.69
CA SER A 167 17.96 -3.86 15.23
C SER A 167 17.55 -5.12 14.50
N CYS A 168 16.27 -5.29 14.20
CA CYS A 168 15.78 -6.42 13.41
C CYS A 168 16.36 -6.45 11.99
N LEU A 169 16.43 -5.32 11.29
CA LEU A 169 16.99 -5.25 9.94
C LEU A 169 18.50 -5.51 9.89
N LEU A 170 19.24 -5.02 10.91
CA LEU A 170 20.70 -5.11 10.93
C LEU A 170 21.20 -6.44 11.49
N TYR A 171 20.60 -6.94 12.56
CA TYR A 171 21.13 -8.05 13.35
C TYR A 171 20.39 -9.38 13.17
N THR A 172 19.29 -9.45 12.42
CA THR A 172 18.76 -10.74 12.04
C THR A 172 19.75 -11.39 11.07
N SER A 173 20.62 -12.20 11.64
CA SER A 173 21.44 -13.11 10.87
C SER A 173 20.55 -14.08 10.11
N ASP A 174 20.89 -14.35 8.89
CA ASP A 174 20.69 -15.51 8.02
C ASP A 174 19.71 -16.65 8.44
N ALA A 175 18.75 -16.41 9.30
CA ALA A 175 17.74 -17.39 9.69
C ALA A 175 16.53 -17.28 8.74
N ALA A 176 16.69 -17.86 7.58
CA ALA A 176 15.61 -18.39 6.74
C ALA A 176 16.17 -19.53 5.92
#